data_52c2492bd3dbb47caabd41594f16593b
#
_entry.id   52c2492bd3dbb47caabd41594f16593b
#
_cell.length_a   1.000
_cell.length_b   1.000
_cell.length_c   1.000
_cell.angle_alpha   90.00
_cell.angle_beta   90.00
_cell.angle_gamma   90.00
#
_symmetry.space_group_name_H-M   'P 1'
#
loop_
_entity.id
_entity.type
_entity.pdbx_description
1 polymer ?
#
loop_
_entity_poly.entity_id
_entity_poly.type
_entity_poly.pdbx_seq_one_letter_code
_entity_poly.pdbx_strand_id
1 'polypeptide(L)'
;MRAAVLSPAKDLRIVDIEKPRPRLGEILIEVKVSTICPTDLRKYLGHTRIISPLILGHEFSGVVAELGERVENVELQDRVTVFPVYPCGKCRYCKKEQYNLCNKPMV
;
A
#
# COMPACT_ATOMS: atom_id res chain seq x y z
N MET A 1 -6.12 14.11 -7.50
CA MET A 1 -4.71 13.74 -7.78
C MET A 1 -4.65 12.70 -8.89
N ARG A 2 -3.55 12.63 -9.65
CA ARG A 2 -3.40 11.60 -10.69
C ARG A 2 -3.02 10.26 -10.10
N ALA A 3 -3.61 9.18 -10.61
CA ALA A 3 -3.29 7.81 -10.24
C ALA A 3 -3.23 6.90 -11.48
N ALA A 4 -2.34 5.92 -11.45
CA ALA A 4 -2.28 4.85 -12.43
C ALA A 4 -3.21 3.72 -11.97
N VAL A 5 -4.33 3.56 -12.63
CA VAL A 5 -5.37 2.59 -12.28
C VAL A 5 -5.41 1.46 -13.29
N LEU A 6 -5.20 0.25 -12.80
CA LEU A 6 -5.38 -0.98 -13.56
C LEU A 6 -6.85 -1.40 -13.44
N SER A 7 -7.53 -1.44 -14.59
CA SER A 7 -8.87 -2.00 -14.72
C SER A 7 -8.78 -3.50 -15.03
N PRO A 8 -9.31 -4.05 -16.12
CA PRO A 8 -8.94 -5.41 -16.52
C PRO A 8 -7.45 -5.52 -16.85
N ALA A 9 -6.97 -6.75 -17.00
CA ALA A 9 -5.58 -6.99 -17.41
C ALA A 9 -5.21 -6.18 -18.66
N LYS A 10 -4.02 -5.59 -18.65
CA LYS A 10 -3.46 -4.73 -19.71
C LYS A 10 -4.16 -3.37 -19.93
N ASP A 11 -5.17 -3.04 -19.14
CA ASP A 11 -5.83 -1.74 -19.20
C ASP A 11 -5.38 -0.87 -18.02
N LEU A 12 -4.23 -0.21 -18.19
CA LEU A 12 -3.66 0.73 -17.22
C LEU A 12 -3.87 2.16 -17.71
N ARG A 13 -4.58 2.97 -16.94
CA ARG A 13 -4.90 4.36 -17.30
C ARG A 13 -4.48 5.32 -16.22
N ILE A 14 -4.03 6.51 -16.62
CA ILE A 14 -3.84 7.64 -15.71
C ILE A 14 -5.16 8.37 -15.60
N VAL A 15 -5.69 8.41 -14.39
CA VAL A 15 -6.98 9.06 -14.09
C VAL A 15 -6.84 10.02 -12.91
N ASP A 16 -7.72 11.00 -12.86
CA ASP A 16 -7.86 11.87 -11.70
C ASP A 16 -8.78 11.21 -10.68
N ILE A 17 -8.30 11.10 -9.45
CA ILE A 17 -9.05 10.57 -8.30
C ILE A 17 -9.06 11.58 -7.17
N GLU A 18 -10.02 11.46 -6.27
CA GLU A 18 -10.03 12.20 -5.02
C GLU A 18 -8.81 11.84 -4.18
N LYS A 19 -8.21 12.83 -3.51
CA LYS A 19 -7.14 12.59 -2.55
C LYS A 19 -7.71 11.83 -1.37
N PRO A 20 -7.14 10.66 -1.00
CA PRO A 20 -7.62 9.91 0.15
C PRO A 20 -7.39 10.69 1.46
N ARG A 21 -8.19 10.38 2.46
CA ARG A 21 -8.03 10.90 3.83
C ARG A 21 -7.71 9.74 4.78
N PRO A 22 -6.76 9.91 5.69
CA PRO A 22 -6.42 8.87 6.63
C PRO A 22 -7.56 8.67 7.64
N ARG A 23 -7.87 7.41 7.94
CA ARG A 23 -8.83 6.99 8.97
C ARG A 23 -8.14 6.84 10.31
N LEU A 24 -8.87 6.35 11.30
CA LEU A 24 -8.34 6.00 12.61
C LEU A 24 -7.16 5.02 12.48
N GLY A 25 -6.00 5.40 13.03
CA GLY A 25 -4.77 4.61 12.99
C GLY A 25 -4.06 4.57 11.63
N GLU A 26 -4.52 5.34 10.63
CA GLU A 26 -3.90 5.43 9.32
C GLU A 26 -3.10 6.73 9.16
N ILE A 27 -2.14 6.72 8.26
CA ILE A 27 -1.41 7.91 7.83
C ILE A 27 -1.57 8.12 6.33
N LEU A 28 -1.53 9.37 5.90
CA LEU A 28 -1.41 9.70 4.49
C LEU A 28 0.04 10.01 4.17
N ILE A 29 0.59 9.32 3.18
CA ILE A 29 1.97 9.50 2.74
C ILE A 29 1.98 10.22 1.40
N GLU A 30 2.71 11.32 1.31
CA GLU A 30 3.08 11.92 0.04
C GLU A 30 4.22 11.10 -0.56
N VAL A 31 3.89 10.23 -1.52
CA VAL A 31 4.85 9.33 -2.17
C VAL A 31 5.87 10.15 -2.98
N LYS A 32 7.13 10.00 -2.68
CA LYS A 32 8.25 10.65 -3.39
C LYS A 32 8.91 9.73 -4.41
N VAL A 33 9.02 8.45 -4.09
CA VAL A 33 9.60 7.42 -4.96
C VAL A 33 8.77 6.14 -4.84
N SER A 34 8.48 5.53 -5.96
CA SER A 34 7.86 4.20 -6.02
C SER A 34 8.60 3.37 -7.06
N THR A 35 8.85 2.11 -6.75
CA THR A 35 9.44 1.13 -7.67
C THR A 35 8.36 0.25 -8.28
N ILE A 36 8.71 -0.40 -9.39
CA ILE A 36 7.84 -1.40 -10.05
C ILE A 36 8.32 -2.78 -9.67
N CYS A 37 7.50 -3.51 -8.93
CA CYS A 37 7.76 -4.90 -8.58
C CYS A 37 7.35 -5.87 -9.70
N PRO A 38 8.01 -7.02 -9.87
CA PRO A 38 7.53 -8.08 -10.76
C PRO A 38 6.10 -8.52 -10.50
N THR A 39 5.59 -8.39 -9.28
CA THR A 39 4.20 -8.68 -8.94
C THR A 39 3.22 -7.71 -9.60
N ASP A 40 3.58 -6.44 -9.78
CA ASP A 40 2.77 -5.46 -10.50
C ASP A 40 2.67 -5.83 -11.97
N LEU A 41 3.79 -6.25 -12.57
CA LEU A 41 3.81 -6.73 -13.95
C LEU A 41 2.93 -7.97 -14.13
N ARG A 42 2.97 -8.92 -13.20
CA ARG A 42 2.11 -10.11 -13.24
C ARG A 42 0.62 -9.76 -13.16
N LYS A 43 0.26 -8.79 -12.32
CA LYS A 43 -1.11 -8.25 -12.25
C LYS A 43 -1.52 -7.58 -13.56
N TYR A 44 -0.64 -6.72 -14.10
CA TYR A 44 -0.88 -6.06 -15.38
C TYR A 44 -1.09 -7.04 -16.52
N LEU A 45 -0.28 -8.09 -16.62
CA LEU A 45 -0.39 -9.12 -17.65
C LEU A 45 -1.58 -10.07 -17.46
N GLY A 46 -2.27 -10.01 -16.34
CA GLY A 46 -3.39 -10.90 -16.02
C GLY A 46 -2.99 -12.28 -15.50
N HIS A 47 -1.73 -12.46 -15.11
CA HIS A 47 -1.24 -13.73 -14.53
C HIS A 47 -1.66 -13.88 -13.06
N THR A 48 -2.15 -12.82 -12.44
CA THR A 48 -2.67 -12.81 -11.07
C THR A 48 -4.02 -12.13 -11.06
N ARG A 49 -5.02 -12.78 -10.44
CA ARG A 49 -6.35 -12.18 -10.27
C ARG A 49 -6.25 -10.93 -9.41
N ILE A 50 -6.92 -9.88 -9.84
CA ILE A 50 -7.05 -8.62 -9.10
C ILE A 50 -8.53 -8.32 -8.82
N ILE A 51 -8.77 -7.51 -7.79
CA ILE A 51 -10.05 -6.84 -7.61
C ILE A 51 -9.91 -5.49 -8.32
N SER A 52 -10.53 -5.39 -9.47
CA SER A 52 -10.49 -4.19 -10.32
C SER A 52 -11.62 -3.20 -9.92
N PRO A 53 -11.39 -1.87 -9.97
CA PRO A 53 -10.14 -1.20 -10.33
C PRO A 53 -9.09 -1.23 -9.20
N LEU A 54 -7.81 -1.26 -9.55
CA LEU A 54 -6.70 -1.33 -8.60
C LEU A 54 -5.63 -0.27 -8.92
N ILE A 55 -5.23 0.51 -7.93
CA ILE A 55 -4.03 1.35 -8.01
C ILE A 55 -2.84 0.46 -7.68
N LEU A 56 -1.91 0.30 -8.62
CA LEU A 56 -0.69 -0.49 -8.44
C LEU A 56 0.36 0.28 -7.64
N GLY A 57 1.29 -0.45 -7.08
CA GLY A 57 2.43 0.05 -6.31
C GLY A 57 2.32 -0.33 -4.82
N HIS A 58 3.38 -0.97 -4.33
CA HIS A 58 3.46 -1.42 -2.93
C HIS A 58 4.89 -1.33 -2.37
N GLU A 59 5.82 -0.84 -3.17
CA GLU A 59 7.21 -0.58 -2.80
C GLU A 59 7.48 0.91 -2.99
N PHE A 60 7.31 1.70 -1.93
CA PHE A 60 7.46 3.15 -2.02
C PHE A 60 8.01 3.76 -0.74
N SER A 61 8.53 4.95 -0.89
CA SER A 61 8.91 5.83 0.21
C SER A 61 8.35 7.22 0.00
N GLY A 62 8.20 7.94 1.10
CA GLY A 62 7.63 9.27 1.05
C GLY A 62 7.71 9.99 2.37
N VAL A 63 6.87 11.00 2.51
CA VAL A 63 6.79 11.87 3.68
C VAL A 63 5.37 11.79 4.25
N VAL A 64 5.24 11.71 5.57
CA VAL A 64 3.95 11.74 6.24
C VAL A 64 3.31 13.11 6.04
N ALA A 65 2.21 13.14 5.29
CA ALA A 65 1.50 14.36 4.92
C ALA A 65 0.30 14.66 5.83
N GLU A 66 -0.39 13.62 6.31
CA GLU A 66 -1.52 13.75 7.25
C GLU A 66 -1.53 12.56 8.20
N LEU A 67 -2.00 12.80 9.43
CA LEU A 67 -2.20 11.77 10.46
C LEU A 67 -3.69 11.59 10.70
N GLY A 68 -4.14 10.34 10.74
CA GLY A 68 -5.44 9.99 11.28
C GLY A 68 -5.45 10.02 12.81
N GLU A 69 -6.61 9.86 13.39
CA GLU A 69 -6.74 9.82 14.86
C GLU A 69 -5.98 8.62 15.45
N ARG A 70 -5.43 8.79 16.65
CA ARG A 70 -4.70 7.76 17.44
C ARG A 70 -3.46 7.20 16.75
N VAL A 71 -2.80 7.96 15.90
CA VAL A 71 -1.47 7.65 15.38
C VAL A 71 -0.44 8.20 16.37
N GLU A 72 0.41 7.32 16.93
CA GLU A 72 1.37 7.68 17.99
C GLU A 72 2.83 7.41 17.59
N ASN A 73 3.07 6.59 16.56
CA ASN A 73 4.39 6.08 16.22
C ASN A 73 5.14 6.86 15.14
N VAL A 74 4.51 7.87 14.55
CA VAL A 74 5.08 8.71 13.49
C VAL A 74 4.56 10.13 13.63
N GLU A 75 5.33 11.08 13.12
CA GLU A 75 5.00 12.51 13.13
C GLU A 75 4.82 13.05 11.70
N LEU A 76 4.18 14.21 11.59
CA LEU A 76 4.11 14.94 10.31
C LEU A 76 5.52 15.24 9.82
N GLN A 77 5.75 15.11 8.52
CA GLN A 77 7.03 15.30 7.83
C GLN A 77 8.07 14.19 8.06
N ASP A 78 7.76 13.14 8.80
CA ASP A 78 8.64 11.97 8.87
C ASP A 78 8.85 11.36 7.49
N ARG A 79 10.09 10.98 7.21
CA ARG A 79 10.42 10.19 6.02
C ARG A 79 10.23 8.71 6.32
N VAL A 80 9.37 8.07 5.55
CA VAL A 80 8.96 6.69 5.79
C VAL A 80 9.09 5.84 4.54
N THR A 81 9.30 4.56 4.75
CA THR A 81 9.08 3.50 3.76
C THR A 81 8.01 2.55 4.27
N VAL A 82 7.34 1.86 3.37
CA VAL A 82 6.20 1.02 3.72
C VAL A 82 6.56 -0.45 3.60
N PHE A 83 6.25 -1.21 4.62
CA PHE A 83 6.31 -2.67 4.56
C PHE A 83 5.00 -3.19 3.95
N PRO A 84 5.03 -3.87 2.78
CA PRO A 84 3.81 -4.14 1.99
C PRO A 84 2.96 -5.29 2.52
N VAL A 85 3.30 -5.87 3.67
CA VAL A 85 2.56 -6.98 4.28
C VAL A 85 1.85 -6.49 5.52
N TYR A 86 0.52 -6.52 5.52
CA TYR A 86 -0.27 -6.23 6.71
C TYR A 86 -0.49 -7.51 7.52
N PRO A 87 0.17 -7.68 8.67
CA PRO A 87 0.12 -8.92 9.44
C PRO A 87 -1.23 -9.08 10.15
N CYS A 88 -1.70 -10.32 10.31
CA CYS A 88 -2.97 -10.59 10.99
C CYS A 88 -2.95 -10.35 12.53
N GLY A 89 -1.79 -10.10 13.11
CA GLY A 89 -1.59 -9.82 14.55
C GLY A 89 -1.77 -11.01 15.49
N LYS A 90 -2.37 -12.14 15.07
CA LYS A 90 -2.81 -13.22 15.98
C LYS A 90 -2.22 -14.61 15.70
N CYS A 91 -1.59 -14.84 14.58
CA CYS A 91 -0.96 -16.13 14.29
C CYS A 91 0.34 -16.31 15.09
N ARG A 92 0.86 -17.56 15.11
CA ARG A 92 2.09 -17.89 15.85
C ARG A 92 3.30 -17.03 15.47
N TYR A 93 3.36 -16.60 14.22
CA TYR A 93 4.45 -15.78 13.71
C TYR A 93 4.29 -14.31 14.14
N CYS A 94 3.08 -13.76 14.03
CA CYS A 94 2.81 -12.40 14.48
C CYS A 94 3.05 -12.22 15.98
N LYS A 95 2.72 -13.25 16.80
CA LYS A 95 3.00 -13.23 18.25
C LYS A 95 4.49 -13.24 18.59
N LYS A 96 5.36 -13.60 17.63
CA LYS A 96 6.82 -13.57 17.72
C LYS A 96 7.43 -12.42 16.92
N GLU A 97 6.61 -11.45 16.49
CA GLU A 97 7.02 -10.31 15.67
C GLU A 97 7.66 -10.68 14.31
N GLN A 98 7.47 -11.91 13.87
CA GLN A 98 7.92 -12.41 12.57
C GLN A 98 6.85 -12.15 11.50
N TYR A 99 6.55 -10.88 11.26
CA TYR A 99 5.41 -10.45 10.44
C TYR A 99 5.50 -10.88 8.98
N ASN A 100 6.71 -10.97 8.44
CA ASN A 100 6.98 -11.48 7.09
C ASN A 100 6.58 -12.95 6.89
N LEU A 101 6.43 -13.72 7.97
CA LEU A 101 5.99 -15.11 7.96
C LEU A 101 4.51 -15.28 8.33
N CYS A 102 3.75 -14.19 8.35
CA CYS A 102 2.33 -14.25 8.70
C CYS A 102 1.58 -15.26 7.82
N ASN A 103 0.82 -16.18 8.45
CA ASN A 103 0.07 -17.21 7.72
C ASN A 103 -1.17 -16.66 6.98
N LYS A 104 -1.66 -15.51 7.37
CA LYS A 104 -2.87 -14.87 6.84
C LYS A 104 -2.65 -13.37 6.68
N PRO A 105 -1.68 -12.96 5.86
CA PRO A 105 -1.50 -11.54 5.62
C PRO A 105 -2.74 -10.99 4.91
N MET A 106 -3.14 -9.77 5.26
CA MET A 106 -4.05 -9.00 4.45
C MET A 106 -3.21 -8.29 3.37
N VAL A 107 -3.54 -8.49 2.13
CA VAL A 107 -2.83 -7.93 0.97
C VAL A 107 -3.82 -7.12 0.14
#